data_d3adfdc93b44a0859d728c1d28b3a3bf
#
_entry.id   d3adfdc93b44a0859d728c1d28b3a3bf
#
_cell.length_a   1.000
_cell.length_b   1.000
_cell.length_c   1.000
_cell.angle_alpha   90.00
_cell.angle_beta   90.00
_cell.angle_gamma   90.00
#
_symmetry.space_group_name_H-M   'P 1'
#
loop_
_entity.id
_entity.type
_entity.pdbx_description
1 polymer ?
#
loop_
_entity_poly.entity_id
_entity_poly.type
_entity_poly.pdbx_seq_one_letter_code
_entity_poly.pdbx_strand_id
1 'polypeptide(L)' 'MTPQDITRLLERSPFVPFRMHLTNGQVFDVKHPDFVWVFRSRLELAVPAAGDRRIMERAEHIALLHIARIEELPVAA' A
#
# COMPACT_ATOMS: atom_id res chain seq x y z
N MET A 1 9.08 3.39 -8.67
CA MET A 1 7.86 2.60 -8.99
C MET A 1 6.97 3.39 -9.92
N THR A 2 6.42 2.74 -10.91
CA THR A 2 5.42 3.36 -11.75
C THR A 2 4.03 3.14 -11.16
N PRO A 3 3.04 3.96 -11.53
CA PRO A 3 1.66 3.68 -11.11
C PRO A 3 1.20 2.28 -11.53
N GLN A 4 1.61 1.81 -12.71
CA GLN A 4 1.24 0.50 -13.21
C GLN A 4 1.83 -0.63 -12.37
N ASP A 5 3.03 -0.45 -11.84
CA ASP A 5 3.63 -1.45 -10.93
C ASP A 5 2.74 -1.65 -9.70
N ILE A 6 2.24 -0.55 -9.14
CA ILE A 6 1.38 -0.63 -7.95
C ILE A 6 0.02 -1.20 -8.31
N THR A 7 -0.59 -0.75 -9.42
CA THR A 7 -1.91 -1.27 -9.80
C THR A 7 -1.89 -2.77 -10.06
N ARG A 8 -0.82 -3.30 -10.63
CA ARG A 8 -0.68 -4.76 -10.82
C ARG A 8 -0.70 -5.49 -9.50
N LEU A 9 -0.04 -4.95 -8.47
CA LEU A 9 -0.04 -5.58 -7.14
C LEU A 9 -1.43 -5.55 -6.52
N LEU A 10 -2.18 -4.47 -6.74
CA LEU A 10 -3.53 -4.33 -6.19
C LEU A 10 -4.57 -5.19 -6.91
N GLU A 11 -4.33 -5.50 -8.18
CA GLU A 11 -5.28 -6.24 -9.02
C GLU A 11 -5.09 -7.75 -8.96
N ARG A 12 -4.09 -8.24 -8.24
CA ARG A 12 -3.88 -9.68 -8.10
C ARG A 12 -5.10 -10.36 -7.51
N SER A 13 -5.44 -11.54 -8.03
CA SER A 13 -6.54 -12.35 -7.54
C SER A 13 -6.04 -13.79 -7.32
N PRO A 14 -5.91 -14.27 -6.07
CA PRO A 14 -6.17 -13.53 -4.83
C PRO A 14 -5.13 -12.45 -4.56
N PHE A 15 -5.56 -11.43 -3.81
CA PHE A 15 -4.67 -10.36 -3.40
C PHE A 15 -3.58 -10.86 -2.46
N VAL A 16 -2.35 -10.44 -2.70
CA VAL A 16 -1.21 -10.77 -1.83
C VAL A 16 -0.81 -9.50 -1.08
N PRO A 17 -0.94 -9.48 0.25
CA PRO A 17 -0.49 -8.32 1.02
C PRO A 17 1.00 -8.05 0.79
N PHE A 18 1.38 -6.79 0.84
CA PHE A 18 2.76 -6.43 0.61
C PHE A 18 3.20 -5.26 1.49
N ARG A 19 4.51 -5.18 1.68
CA ARG A 19 5.15 -4.11 2.43
C ARG A 19 5.96 -3.24 1.48
N MET A 20 5.74 -1.93 1.58
CA MET A 20 6.51 -0.95 0.83
C MET A 20 7.64 -0.43 1.70
N HIS A 21 8.87 -0.54 1.21
CA HIS A 21 10.05 0.01 1.85
C HIS A 21 10.42 1.31 1.17
N LEU A 22 10.42 2.41 1.92
CA LEU A 22 10.73 3.72 1.38
C LEU A 22 12.22 4.03 1.50
N THR A 23 12.69 4.97 0.69
CA THR A 23 14.10 5.38 0.67
C THR A 23 14.55 6.00 1.98
N ASN A 24 13.63 6.53 2.79
CA ASN A 24 13.93 7.10 4.12
C ASN A 24 13.90 6.07 5.24
N GLY A 25 13.71 4.79 4.92
CA GLY A 25 13.66 3.71 5.92
C GLY A 25 12.27 3.43 6.49
N GLN A 26 11.27 4.25 6.19
CA GLN A 26 9.90 3.96 6.62
C GLN A 26 9.35 2.76 5.85
N VAL A 27 8.45 2.03 6.50
CA VAL A 27 7.73 0.91 5.88
C VAL A 27 6.24 1.08 6.07
N PHE A 28 5.46 0.66 5.07
CA PHE A 28 4.01 0.68 5.13
C PHE A 28 3.47 -0.64 4.59
N ASP A 29 2.54 -1.25 5.31
CA ASP A 29 1.92 -2.50 4.90
C ASP A 29 0.59 -2.22 4.21
N VAL A 30 0.41 -2.84 3.05
CA VAL A 30 -0.87 -2.84 2.33
C VAL A 30 -1.50 -4.21 2.54
N LYS A 31 -2.53 -4.27 3.36
CA LYS A 31 -3.19 -5.52 3.73
C LYS A 31 -4.47 -5.75 2.94
N HIS A 32 -4.96 -4.72 2.26
CA HIS A 32 -6.19 -4.79 1.49
C HIS A 32 -6.10 -3.84 0.29
N PRO A 33 -6.50 -4.27 -0.90
CA PRO A 33 -6.35 -3.42 -2.09
C PRO A 33 -7.21 -2.16 -2.05
N ASP A 34 -8.31 -2.18 -1.31
CA ASP A 34 -9.22 -1.02 -1.22
C ASP A 34 -8.66 0.13 -0.40
N PHE A 35 -7.53 -0.08 0.28
CA PHE A 35 -6.93 0.97 1.12
C PHE A 35 -5.96 1.86 0.35
N VAL A 36 -5.74 1.60 -0.94
CA VAL A 36 -4.76 2.34 -1.74
C VAL A 36 -5.43 3.00 -2.94
N TRP A 37 -5.16 4.29 -3.11
CA TRP A 37 -5.53 5.08 -4.29
C TRP A 37 -4.26 5.47 -5.02
N VAL A 38 -4.16 5.09 -6.30
CA VAL A 38 -2.95 5.34 -7.08
C VAL A 38 -3.15 6.55 -7.95
N PHE A 39 -2.24 7.51 -7.84
CA PHE A 39 -2.18 8.70 -8.66
C PHE A 39 -0.95 8.62 -9.56
N ARG A 40 -0.78 9.60 -10.44
CA ARG A 40 0.30 9.57 -11.42
C ARG A 40 1.69 9.49 -10.78
N SER A 41 1.93 10.24 -9.71
CA SER A 41 3.25 10.35 -9.09
C SER A 41 3.28 9.92 -7.62
N ARG A 42 2.13 9.58 -7.05
CA ARG A 42 2.03 9.18 -5.64
C ARG A 42 0.93 8.16 -5.45
N LEU A 43 0.91 7.53 -4.31
CA LEU A 43 -0.27 6.82 -3.85
C LEU A 43 -0.72 7.39 -2.51
N GLU A 44 -1.99 7.17 -2.18
CA GLU A 44 -2.54 7.48 -0.87
C GLU A 44 -2.97 6.19 -0.22
N LEU A 45 -2.45 5.95 0.97
CA LEU A 45 -2.75 4.76 1.75
C LEU A 45 -3.67 5.15 2.90
N ALA A 46 -4.88 4.62 2.88
CA ALA A 46 -5.81 4.82 3.99
C ALA A 46 -5.40 3.93 5.16
N VAL A 47 -5.33 4.51 6.35
CA VAL A 47 -4.98 3.81 7.58
C VAL A 47 -6.24 3.69 8.42
N PRO A 48 -6.72 2.46 8.68
CA PRO A 48 -7.94 2.27 9.46
C PRO A 48 -7.80 2.73 10.91
N ALA A 49 -8.90 3.18 11.47
CA ALA A 49 -8.99 3.49 12.89
C ALA A 49 -8.90 2.20 13.71
N ALA A 50 -8.35 2.31 14.91
CA ALA A 50 -8.30 1.18 15.82
C ALA A 50 -9.74 0.75 16.19
N GLY A 51 -10.02 -0.55 16.08
CA GLY A 51 -11.29 -1.13 16.45
C GLY A 51 -12.38 -1.09 15.38
N ASP A 52 -12.25 -0.29 14.33
CA ASP A 52 -13.20 -0.31 13.23
C ASP A 52 -12.51 0.02 11.91
N ARG A 53 -12.21 -1.01 11.14
CA ARG A 53 -11.52 -0.87 9.86
C ARG A 53 -12.41 -0.34 8.73
N ARG A 54 -13.68 -0.04 9.00
CA ARG A 54 -14.53 0.65 8.03
C ARG A 54 -14.36 2.16 8.13
N ILE A 55 -13.72 2.63 9.20
CA ILE A 55 -13.46 4.05 9.43
C ILE A 55 -11.96 4.28 9.25
N MET A 56 -11.60 5.20 8.35
CA MET A 56 -10.20 5.56 8.12
C MET A 56 -9.82 6.69 9.05
N GLU A 57 -8.70 6.52 9.75
CA GLU A 57 -8.19 7.52 10.68
C GLU A 57 -7.42 8.60 9.94
N ARG A 58 -6.64 8.22 8.94
CA ARG A 58 -5.83 9.15 8.17
C ARG A 58 -5.43 8.52 6.83
N ALA A 59 -4.86 9.33 5.96
CA ALA A 59 -4.25 8.86 4.73
C ALA A 59 -2.76 9.25 4.74
N GLU A 60 -1.91 8.29 4.34
CA GLU A 60 -0.49 8.53 4.13
C GLU A 60 -0.27 8.81 2.64
N HIS A 61 0.39 9.93 2.33
CA HIS A 61 0.73 10.30 0.96
C HIS A 61 2.15 9.86 0.68
N ILE A 62 2.34 8.96 -0.27
CA ILE A 62 3.62 8.32 -0.53
C ILE A 62 4.01 8.56 -1.99
N ALA A 63 5.12 9.28 -2.20
CA ALA A 63 5.63 9.48 -3.55
C ALA A 63 6.13 8.16 -4.13
N LEU A 64 5.69 7.83 -5.33
CA LEU A 64 6.10 6.56 -5.98
C LEU A 64 7.61 6.51 -6.17
N LEU A 65 8.23 7.65 -6.40
CA LEU A 65 9.69 7.78 -6.57
C LEU A 65 10.45 7.27 -5.34
N HIS A 66 9.86 7.36 -4.16
CA HIS A 66 10.52 6.98 -2.91
C HIS A 66 10.21 5.56 -2.46
N ILE A 67 9.44 4.80 -3.22
CA ILE A 67 9.24 3.38 -2.95
C ILE A 67 10.43 2.63 -3.54
N ALA A 68 11.28 2.10 -2.67
CA ALA A 68 12.52 1.46 -3.09
C ALA A 68 12.36 -0.04 -3.31
N ARG A 69 11.48 -0.69 -2.54
CA ARG A 69 11.35 -2.15 -2.57
C ARG A 69 9.96 -2.57 -2.13
N ILE A 70 9.46 -3.60 -2.77
CA ILE A 70 8.22 -4.27 -2.38
C ILE A 70 8.57 -5.64 -1.82
N GLU A 71 8.03 -5.94 -0.65
CA GLU A 71 8.17 -7.24 -0.02
C GLU A 71 6.79 -7.88 0.11
N GLU A 72 6.60 -9.04 -0.50
CA GLU A 72 5.35 -9.77 -0.34
C GLU A 72 5.28 -10.35 1.06
N LEU A 73 4.12 -10.17 1.71
CA LEU A 73 3.91 -10.66 3.06
C LEU A 73 3.21 -12.02 3.02
N PRO A 74 3.40 -12.87 4.06
CA PRO A 74 2.68 -14.13 4.14
C PRO A 74 1.18 -13.88 4.20
N VAL A 75 0.42 -14.66 3.42
CA VAL A 75 -1.03 -14.62 3.50
C VAL A 75 -1.43 -15.37 4.76
N ALA A 76 -2.27 -14.74 5.60
CA ALA A 76 -2.79 -15.41 6.79
C ALA A 76 -3.62 -16.62 6.38
N ALA A 77 -3.30 -17.75 6.97
CA ALA A 77 -4.04 -18.97 6.70
C ALA A 77 -5.43 -18.92 7.34
#